data_62ac6c6d93a391b32a9631da8f12e1b8
#
_entry.id   62ac6c6d93a391b32a9631da8f12e1b8
#
_cell.length_a   1.000
_cell.length_b   1.000
_cell.length_c   1.000
_cell.angle_alpha   90.00
_cell.angle_beta   90.00
_cell.angle_gamma   90.00
#
_symmetry.space_group_name_H-M   'P 1'
#
loop_
_entity.id
_entity.type
_entity.pdbx_description
1 polymer ?
#
loop_
_entity_poly.entity_id
_entity_poly.type
_entity_poly.pdbx_seq_one_letter_code
_entity_poly.pdbx_strand_id
1 'polypeptide(L)'
;MLNLKGRSFLTLKDFTPREIQTMLETAKQLKNNKLTGVSNRNHEGKTIALLFEKASTRTRCAFVCGARDLGMHAEYLGKDDIQLGKKESVRDTALVLGRMFDGIEFRGFAHETVEELAKYAGVPVWNGLTDKFHPTQGLADMLTIKEHVGYLRGAHLAYVGDGRNNVANTLMIASALLGLHFSIGTPRELFPEQSLIDECNAITKKYQTGATIKIVENPYEAVADADAIYTDVWVSMGEEDKFEERINLLKSYQVNRELMQATRKKNTIFLHCLPAFHDKKTKIGKEILEQYGLDAMEVSDEVFYSPNSVVFDQAENRVYTIEAVMDLTL
;
A
#
# COMPACT_ATOMS: atom_id res chain seq x y z
N MET A 1 -12.39 25.38 -1.79
CA MET A 1 -12.81 23.99 -1.55
C MET A 1 -11.94 23.11 -2.44
N LEU A 2 -11.34 22.05 -1.94
CA LEU A 2 -10.59 21.08 -2.74
C LEU A 2 -11.58 20.33 -3.63
N ASN A 3 -11.32 20.29 -4.94
CA ASN A 3 -12.13 19.53 -5.89
C ASN A 3 -11.26 18.43 -6.50
N LEU A 4 -11.50 17.18 -6.13
CA LEU A 4 -10.82 16.01 -6.66
C LEU A 4 -11.68 15.24 -7.66
N LYS A 5 -12.90 15.71 -7.93
CA LYS A 5 -13.84 15.04 -8.82
C LYS A 5 -13.26 14.84 -10.22
N GLY A 6 -13.38 13.63 -10.73
CA GLY A 6 -12.85 13.19 -12.01
C GLY A 6 -11.37 12.83 -12.03
N ARG A 7 -10.65 12.99 -10.91
CA ARG A 7 -9.21 12.66 -10.85
C ARG A 7 -9.00 11.18 -10.63
N SER A 8 -8.06 10.61 -11.35
CA SER A 8 -7.55 9.27 -11.11
C SER A 8 -6.57 9.25 -9.94
N PHE A 9 -6.47 8.10 -9.26
CA PHE A 9 -5.59 7.87 -8.11
C PHE A 9 -4.56 6.79 -8.45
N LEU A 10 -3.49 7.19 -9.16
CA LEU A 10 -2.48 6.26 -9.67
C LEU A 10 -1.27 6.14 -8.74
N THR A 11 -0.83 7.28 -8.21
CA THR A 11 0.24 7.38 -7.22
C THR A 11 -0.08 8.48 -6.21
N LEU A 12 0.56 8.45 -5.04
CA LEU A 12 0.42 9.53 -4.05
C LEU A 12 1.08 10.83 -4.52
N LYS A 13 2.10 10.76 -5.37
CA LYS A 13 2.84 11.93 -5.88
C LYS A 13 2.00 12.82 -6.81
N ASP A 14 0.89 12.31 -7.33
CA ASP A 14 -0.05 13.06 -8.16
C ASP A 14 -0.88 14.06 -7.33
N PHE A 15 -0.74 14.04 -6.01
CA PHE A 15 -1.52 14.83 -5.07
C PHE A 15 -0.61 15.71 -4.20
N THR A 16 -1.16 16.83 -3.77
CA THR A 16 -0.51 17.70 -2.79
C THR A 16 -0.65 17.14 -1.36
N PRO A 17 0.21 17.55 -0.41
CA PRO A 17 0.07 17.17 1.00
C PRO A 17 -1.33 17.44 1.57
N ARG A 18 -1.94 18.58 1.19
CA ARG A 18 -3.29 18.96 1.63
C ARG A 18 -4.36 18.03 1.09
N GLU A 19 -4.24 17.59 -0.17
CA GLU A 19 -5.17 16.63 -0.78
C GLU A 19 -5.09 15.27 -0.10
N ILE A 20 -3.87 14.78 0.18
CA ILE A 20 -3.68 13.53 0.92
C ILE A 20 -4.24 13.64 2.34
N GLN A 21 -3.99 14.75 3.04
CA GLN A 21 -4.58 14.97 4.37
C GLN A 21 -6.11 14.97 4.32
N THR A 22 -6.71 15.58 3.30
CA THR A 22 -8.17 15.56 3.11
C THR A 22 -8.69 14.13 2.94
N MET A 23 -8.00 13.30 2.13
CA MET A 23 -8.36 11.88 1.97
C MET A 23 -8.31 11.13 3.31
N LEU A 24 -7.26 11.35 4.12
CA LEU A 24 -7.12 10.73 5.45
C LEU A 24 -8.20 11.19 6.44
N GLU A 25 -8.55 12.47 6.42
CA GLU A 25 -9.61 13.04 7.26
C GLU A 25 -10.99 12.50 6.87
N THR A 26 -11.27 12.43 5.56
CA THR A 26 -12.49 11.82 5.03
C THR A 26 -12.56 10.34 5.42
N ALA A 27 -11.48 9.59 5.27
CA ALA A 27 -11.43 8.18 5.66
C ALA A 27 -11.73 7.98 7.16
N LYS A 28 -11.15 8.82 8.02
CA LYS A 28 -11.44 8.80 9.46
C LYS A 28 -12.90 9.11 9.76
N GLN A 29 -13.50 10.08 9.05
CA GLN A 29 -14.92 10.41 9.22
C GLN A 29 -15.81 9.24 8.77
N LEU A 30 -15.54 8.63 7.60
CA LEU A 30 -16.28 7.48 7.09
C LEU A 30 -16.20 6.28 8.05
N LYS A 31 -15.00 6.01 8.61
CA LYS A 31 -14.80 5.00 9.64
C LYS A 31 -15.69 5.27 10.87
N ASN A 32 -15.66 6.48 11.38
CA ASN A 32 -16.49 6.87 12.53
C ASN A 32 -17.98 6.76 12.23
N ASN A 33 -18.43 7.21 11.06
CA ASN A 33 -19.82 7.11 10.64
C ASN A 33 -20.29 5.65 10.62
N LYS A 34 -19.49 4.75 10.05
CA LYS A 34 -19.81 3.31 10.03
C LYS A 34 -19.89 2.72 11.43
N LEU A 35 -18.97 3.04 12.32
CA LEU A 35 -18.96 2.57 13.71
C LEU A 35 -20.15 3.08 14.52
N THR A 36 -20.68 4.26 14.17
CA THR A 36 -21.85 4.88 14.83
C THR A 36 -23.16 4.61 14.11
N GLY A 37 -23.16 3.80 13.03
CA GLY A 37 -24.37 3.45 12.27
C GLY A 37 -24.89 4.56 11.34
N VAL A 38 -24.08 5.60 11.08
CA VAL A 38 -24.44 6.66 10.12
C VAL A 38 -24.15 6.18 8.69
N SER A 39 -25.15 6.26 7.82
CA SER A 39 -25.04 5.84 6.42
C SER A 39 -24.39 6.92 5.55
N ASN A 40 -23.50 6.52 4.62
CA ASN A 40 -22.79 7.40 3.69
C ASN A 40 -23.13 7.09 2.23
N ARG A 41 -24.37 6.92 1.86
CA ARG A 41 -24.81 6.54 0.50
C ARG A 41 -24.72 7.70 -0.51
N ASN A 42 -23.59 8.40 -0.56
CA ASN A 42 -23.39 9.61 -1.39
C ASN A 42 -23.37 9.33 -2.91
N HIS A 43 -23.15 8.08 -3.29
CA HIS A 43 -22.99 7.65 -4.69
C HIS A 43 -24.00 6.56 -5.08
N GLU A 44 -25.22 6.64 -4.54
CA GLU A 44 -26.26 5.65 -4.78
C GLU A 44 -26.55 5.51 -6.29
N GLY A 45 -26.60 4.25 -6.76
CA GLY A 45 -26.90 3.89 -8.15
C GLY A 45 -25.69 3.91 -9.09
N LYS A 46 -24.51 4.35 -8.65
CA LYS A 46 -23.28 4.25 -9.45
C LYS A 46 -22.74 2.82 -9.48
N THR A 47 -22.01 2.49 -10.54
CA THR A 47 -21.37 1.19 -10.72
C THR A 47 -19.89 1.36 -11.05
N ILE A 48 -19.02 0.61 -10.38
CA ILE A 48 -17.56 0.61 -10.62
C ILE A 48 -17.08 -0.75 -11.10
N ALA A 49 -16.08 -0.75 -11.98
CA ALA A 49 -15.38 -1.96 -12.42
C ALA A 49 -14.17 -2.23 -11.53
N LEU A 50 -13.98 -3.49 -11.12
CA LEU A 50 -12.81 -3.97 -10.41
C LEU A 50 -12.01 -4.91 -11.32
N LEU A 51 -10.98 -4.37 -11.97
CA LEU A 51 -10.20 -5.02 -13.03
C LEU A 51 -8.92 -5.66 -12.46
N PHE A 52 -8.87 -7.00 -12.39
CA PHE A 52 -7.81 -7.74 -11.72
C PHE A 52 -7.03 -8.66 -12.66
N GLU A 53 -5.77 -8.33 -12.95
CA GLU A 53 -4.79 -9.26 -13.54
C GLU A 53 -4.14 -10.16 -12.50
N LYS A 54 -4.08 -9.70 -11.24
CA LYS A 54 -3.55 -10.41 -10.06
C LYS A 54 -4.63 -10.59 -9.00
N ALA A 55 -4.80 -11.80 -8.49
CA ALA A 55 -5.72 -12.08 -7.40
C ALA A 55 -5.37 -11.28 -6.13
N SER A 56 -6.39 -10.81 -5.42
CA SER A 56 -6.24 -10.16 -4.12
C SER A 56 -7.51 -10.26 -3.30
N THR A 57 -7.41 -10.82 -2.11
CA THR A 57 -8.52 -10.87 -1.16
C THR A 57 -8.82 -9.47 -0.60
N ARG A 58 -7.79 -8.81 -0.05
CA ARG A 58 -7.94 -7.52 0.67
C ARG A 58 -8.37 -6.38 -0.24
N THR A 59 -7.72 -6.17 -1.37
CA THR A 59 -8.08 -5.09 -2.30
C THR A 59 -9.50 -5.27 -2.83
N ARG A 60 -9.85 -6.50 -3.26
CA ARG A 60 -11.22 -6.81 -3.72
C ARG A 60 -12.24 -6.54 -2.64
N CYS A 61 -12.05 -7.09 -1.43
CA CYS A 61 -12.99 -6.90 -0.33
C CYS A 61 -13.12 -5.42 0.07
N ALA A 62 -12.02 -4.66 0.10
CA ALA A 62 -12.02 -3.25 0.48
C ALA A 62 -12.81 -2.40 -0.53
N PHE A 63 -12.61 -2.59 -1.83
CA PHE A 63 -13.39 -1.89 -2.86
C PHE A 63 -14.87 -2.29 -2.83
N VAL A 64 -15.18 -3.59 -2.71
CA VAL A 64 -16.57 -4.07 -2.65
C VAL A 64 -17.29 -3.52 -1.43
N CYS A 65 -16.64 -3.55 -0.25
CA CYS A 65 -17.25 -3.03 0.99
C CYS A 65 -17.40 -1.51 0.93
N GLY A 66 -16.37 -0.77 0.50
CA GLY A 66 -16.42 0.69 0.39
C GLY A 66 -17.45 1.14 -0.66
N ALA A 67 -17.52 0.47 -1.81
CA ALA A 67 -18.55 0.76 -2.83
C ALA A 67 -19.97 0.56 -2.26
N ARG A 68 -20.21 -0.56 -1.57
CA ARG A 68 -21.51 -0.83 -0.96
C ARG A 68 -21.87 0.23 0.09
N ASP A 69 -20.93 0.64 0.92
CA ASP A 69 -21.17 1.62 1.98
C ASP A 69 -21.50 3.01 1.39
N LEU A 70 -20.93 3.35 0.22
CA LEU A 70 -21.27 4.55 -0.57
C LEU A 70 -22.56 4.41 -1.41
N GLY A 71 -23.21 3.25 -1.42
CA GLY A 71 -24.44 3.00 -2.20
C GLY A 71 -24.19 2.57 -3.64
N MET A 72 -22.95 2.20 -3.98
CA MET A 72 -22.55 1.77 -5.32
C MET A 72 -22.62 0.25 -5.48
N HIS A 73 -22.64 -0.19 -6.73
CA HIS A 73 -22.36 -1.57 -7.12
C HIS A 73 -20.91 -1.71 -7.62
N ALA A 74 -20.25 -2.81 -7.28
CA ALA A 74 -18.90 -3.13 -7.74
C ALA A 74 -18.92 -4.44 -8.54
N GLU A 75 -18.57 -4.37 -9.81
CA GLU A 75 -18.47 -5.54 -10.71
C GLU A 75 -17.03 -6.02 -10.73
N TYR A 76 -16.82 -7.29 -10.40
CA TYR A 76 -15.49 -7.91 -10.44
C TYR A 76 -15.20 -8.52 -11.80
N LEU A 77 -14.11 -8.07 -12.40
CA LEU A 77 -13.60 -8.51 -13.69
C LEU A 77 -12.20 -9.13 -13.49
N GLY A 78 -12.16 -10.44 -13.30
CA GLY A 78 -10.92 -11.19 -13.10
C GLY A 78 -10.19 -11.47 -14.42
N LYS A 79 -8.97 -12.04 -14.30
CA LYS A 79 -8.10 -12.34 -15.46
C LYS A 79 -8.77 -13.18 -16.56
N ASP A 80 -9.70 -14.05 -16.17
CA ASP A 80 -10.40 -14.95 -17.13
C ASP A 80 -11.68 -14.32 -17.69
N ASP A 81 -12.16 -13.22 -17.08
CA ASP A 81 -13.37 -12.51 -17.49
C ASP A 81 -13.06 -11.40 -18.51
N ILE A 82 -11.79 -11.03 -18.69
CA ILE A 82 -11.35 -9.89 -19.51
C ILE A 82 -10.44 -10.33 -20.66
N GLN A 83 -10.46 -9.52 -21.72
CA GLN A 83 -9.61 -9.72 -22.91
C GLN A 83 -8.38 -8.78 -22.94
N LEU A 84 -8.17 -8.01 -21.87
CA LEU A 84 -7.11 -7.03 -21.74
C LEU A 84 -5.74 -7.62 -22.08
N GLY A 85 -5.02 -6.98 -23.02
CA GLY A 85 -3.69 -7.42 -23.45
C GLY A 85 -3.67 -8.74 -24.25
N LYS A 86 -4.81 -9.40 -24.47
CA LYS A 86 -4.92 -10.66 -25.25
C LYS A 86 -5.57 -10.42 -26.62
N LYS A 87 -6.84 -10.02 -26.63
CA LYS A 87 -7.61 -9.74 -27.85
C LYS A 87 -8.02 -8.28 -27.96
N GLU A 88 -7.84 -7.52 -26.89
CA GLU A 88 -8.23 -6.12 -26.83
C GLU A 88 -7.07 -5.30 -26.24
N SER A 89 -6.84 -4.11 -26.83
CA SER A 89 -5.82 -3.20 -26.31
C SER A 89 -6.27 -2.57 -24.99
N VAL A 90 -5.31 -2.12 -24.16
CA VAL A 90 -5.60 -1.36 -22.93
C VAL A 90 -6.47 -0.14 -23.23
N ARG A 91 -6.17 0.56 -24.34
CA ARG A 91 -6.94 1.72 -24.79
C ARG A 91 -8.38 1.37 -25.12
N ASP A 92 -8.62 0.29 -25.87
CA ASP A 92 -9.99 -0.08 -26.28
C ASP A 92 -10.80 -0.53 -25.06
N THR A 93 -10.21 -1.34 -24.17
CA THR A 93 -10.81 -1.69 -22.88
C THR A 93 -11.17 -0.46 -22.06
N ALA A 94 -10.27 0.51 -21.95
CA ALA A 94 -10.53 1.77 -21.23
C ALA A 94 -11.71 2.55 -21.81
N LEU A 95 -11.76 2.67 -23.16
CA LEU A 95 -12.84 3.38 -23.86
C LEU A 95 -14.20 2.68 -23.70
N VAL A 96 -14.23 1.36 -23.62
CA VAL A 96 -15.46 0.57 -23.41
C VAL A 96 -15.91 0.68 -21.96
N LEU A 97 -15.02 0.35 -21.00
CA LEU A 97 -15.37 0.36 -19.56
C LEU A 97 -15.74 1.75 -19.07
N GLY A 98 -15.06 2.79 -19.54
CA GLY A 98 -15.37 4.17 -19.19
C GLY A 98 -16.72 4.68 -19.69
N ARG A 99 -17.40 3.95 -20.61
CA ARG A 99 -18.79 4.24 -21.03
C ARG A 99 -19.83 3.42 -20.29
N MET A 100 -19.39 2.37 -19.56
CA MET A 100 -20.27 1.45 -18.84
C MET A 100 -20.26 1.71 -17.34
N PHE A 101 -19.12 2.18 -16.79
CA PHE A 101 -18.87 2.34 -15.37
C PHE A 101 -18.56 3.78 -15.01
N ASP A 102 -18.84 4.17 -13.76
CA ASP A 102 -18.55 5.50 -13.21
C ASP A 102 -17.09 5.63 -12.72
N GLY A 103 -16.40 4.51 -12.51
CA GLY A 103 -15.00 4.46 -12.11
C GLY A 103 -14.42 3.07 -12.30
N ILE A 104 -13.10 2.96 -12.37
CA ILE A 104 -12.37 1.72 -12.64
C ILE A 104 -11.26 1.54 -11.62
N GLU A 105 -11.27 0.44 -10.88
CA GLU A 105 -10.11 -0.03 -10.14
C GLU A 105 -9.28 -0.95 -11.02
N PHE A 106 -7.96 -0.82 -10.96
CA PHE A 106 -7.04 -1.70 -11.64
C PHE A 106 -5.99 -2.26 -10.66
N ARG A 107 -5.86 -3.58 -10.66
CA ARG A 107 -4.79 -4.29 -9.98
C ARG A 107 -4.07 -5.23 -10.94
N GLY A 108 -2.83 -4.91 -11.25
CA GLY A 108 -2.07 -5.64 -12.27
C GLY A 108 -0.57 -5.63 -12.06
N PHE A 109 0.16 -5.77 -13.17
CA PHE A 109 1.60 -5.81 -13.21
C PHE A 109 2.19 -4.45 -13.57
N ALA A 110 2.20 -4.10 -14.83
CA ALA A 110 2.85 -2.90 -15.34
C ALA A 110 2.13 -1.61 -14.92
N HIS A 111 2.87 -0.63 -14.41
CA HIS A 111 2.30 0.67 -14.03
C HIS A 111 1.79 1.43 -15.26
N GLU A 112 2.43 1.26 -16.40
CA GLU A 112 2.04 1.85 -17.68
C GLU A 112 0.61 1.47 -18.10
N THR A 113 0.16 0.26 -17.71
CA THR A 113 -1.22 -0.20 -17.99
C THR A 113 -2.25 0.67 -17.27
N VAL A 114 -2.05 0.96 -15.98
CA VAL A 114 -3.00 1.80 -15.23
C VAL A 114 -2.96 3.26 -15.68
N GLU A 115 -1.79 3.76 -16.10
CA GLU A 115 -1.66 5.09 -16.70
C GLU A 115 -2.42 5.20 -18.02
N GLU A 116 -2.33 4.17 -18.88
CA GLU A 116 -3.05 4.13 -20.14
C GLU A 116 -4.58 4.01 -19.93
N LEU A 117 -5.03 3.17 -18.98
CA LEU A 117 -6.43 3.12 -18.57
C LEU A 117 -6.93 4.51 -18.13
N ALA A 118 -6.21 5.19 -17.25
CA ALA A 118 -6.58 6.53 -16.76
C ALA A 118 -6.64 7.58 -17.87
N LYS A 119 -5.75 7.47 -18.87
CA LYS A 119 -5.70 8.38 -20.00
C LYS A 119 -6.93 8.30 -20.90
N TYR A 120 -7.52 7.12 -21.07
CA TYR A 120 -8.56 6.90 -22.07
C TYR A 120 -9.95 6.55 -21.49
N ALA A 121 -10.07 6.22 -20.21
CA ALA A 121 -11.35 5.81 -19.64
C ALA A 121 -12.39 6.94 -19.58
N GLY A 122 -11.96 8.19 -19.37
CA GLY A 122 -12.88 9.32 -19.19
C GLY A 122 -13.61 9.34 -17.85
N VAL A 123 -13.32 8.37 -16.97
CA VAL A 123 -13.80 8.26 -15.59
C VAL A 123 -12.60 8.07 -14.67
N PRO A 124 -12.71 8.29 -13.34
CA PRO A 124 -11.62 8.03 -12.39
C PRO A 124 -11.12 6.60 -12.47
N VAL A 125 -9.79 6.45 -12.49
CA VAL A 125 -9.10 5.16 -12.38
C VAL A 125 -8.31 5.12 -11.09
N TRP A 126 -8.45 4.03 -10.31
CA TRP A 126 -7.78 3.83 -9.03
C TRP A 126 -6.80 2.67 -9.12
N ASN A 127 -5.54 2.93 -8.78
CA ASN A 127 -4.49 1.92 -8.73
C ASN A 127 -4.61 1.08 -7.45
N GLY A 128 -5.13 -0.12 -7.57
CA GLY A 128 -5.19 -1.10 -6.48
C GLY A 128 -3.84 -1.70 -6.12
N LEU A 129 -2.96 -1.86 -7.10
CA LEU A 129 -1.53 -2.21 -7.03
C LEU A 129 -0.95 -2.35 -8.43
N THR A 130 0.27 -1.87 -8.62
CA THR A 130 1.14 -2.21 -9.75
C THR A 130 2.54 -2.63 -9.24
N ASP A 131 3.44 -3.00 -10.13
CA ASP A 131 4.84 -3.30 -9.82
C ASP A 131 5.59 -2.12 -9.16
N LYS A 132 5.24 -0.88 -9.52
CA LYS A 132 5.90 0.33 -9.03
C LYS A 132 5.29 0.91 -7.75
N PHE A 133 3.95 0.88 -7.62
CA PHE A 133 3.24 1.57 -6.53
C PHE A 133 2.01 0.82 -6.02
N HIS A 134 1.71 1.05 -4.73
CA HIS A 134 0.48 0.58 -4.06
C HIS A 134 -0.18 1.72 -3.26
N PRO A 135 -0.72 2.76 -3.94
CA PRO A 135 -1.15 3.99 -3.28
C PRO A 135 -2.31 3.78 -2.31
N THR A 136 -3.24 2.85 -2.58
CA THR A 136 -4.33 2.51 -1.66
C THR A 136 -3.84 1.89 -0.36
N GLN A 137 -2.70 1.16 -0.40
CA GLN A 137 -2.04 0.68 0.81
C GLN A 137 -1.38 1.85 1.57
N GLY A 138 -0.61 2.68 0.87
CA GLY A 138 0.08 3.81 1.51
C GLY A 138 -0.86 4.76 2.26
N LEU A 139 -2.08 5.02 1.74
CA LEU A 139 -3.07 5.80 2.51
C LEU A 139 -3.52 5.09 3.78
N ALA A 140 -3.78 3.78 3.72
CA ALA A 140 -4.18 3.01 4.90
C ALA A 140 -3.06 2.95 5.94
N ASP A 141 -1.81 2.85 5.49
CA ASP A 141 -0.63 2.87 6.36
C ASP A 141 -0.52 4.21 7.10
N MET A 142 -0.69 5.33 6.38
CA MET A 142 -0.65 6.65 6.99
C MET A 142 -1.81 6.87 7.97
N LEU A 143 -3.01 6.39 7.66
CA LEU A 143 -4.14 6.45 8.59
C LEU A 143 -3.84 5.65 9.86
N THR A 144 -3.31 4.43 9.72
CA THR A 144 -2.98 3.54 10.84
C THR A 144 -1.88 4.12 11.72
N ILE A 145 -0.80 4.66 11.12
CA ILE A 145 0.24 5.35 11.88
C ILE A 145 -0.35 6.53 12.65
N LYS A 146 -1.21 7.34 12.00
CA LYS A 146 -1.86 8.49 12.67
C LYS A 146 -2.75 8.06 13.83
N GLU A 147 -3.44 6.93 13.73
CA GLU A 147 -4.31 6.40 14.79
C GLU A 147 -3.53 5.87 15.98
N HIS A 148 -2.43 5.16 15.76
CA HIS A 148 -1.67 4.47 16.81
C HIS A 148 -0.49 5.31 17.38
N VAL A 149 0.18 6.10 16.55
CA VAL A 149 1.28 6.99 16.97
C VAL A 149 0.75 8.35 17.39
N GLY A 150 -0.38 8.80 16.83
CA GLY A 150 -1.05 10.07 17.14
C GLY A 150 -0.70 11.22 16.19
N TYR A 151 0.40 11.13 15.46
CA TYR A 151 0.86 12.15 14.50
C TYR A 151 1.57 11.51 13.30
N LEU A 152 1.68 12.27 12.20
CA LEU A 152 2.46 11.87 11.02
C LEU A 152 3.72 12.73 10.88
N ARG A 153 3.58 14.05 10.93
CA ARG A 153 4.72 14.95 10.76
C ARG A 153 5.73 14.77 11.89
N GLY A 154 6.95 14.42 11.51
CA GLY A 154 8.03 14.13 12.44
C GLY A 154 8.03 12.71 13.02
N ALA A 155 7.03 11.87 12.71
CA ALA A 155 7.08 10.44 13.02
C ALA A 155 8.20 9.77 12.22
N HIS A 156 8.84 8.76 12.80
CA HIS A 156 9.86 7.98 12.12
C HIS A 156 9.28 6.61 11.72
N LEU A 157 9.17 6.41 10.41
CA LEU A 157 8.78 5.14 9.79
C LEU A 157 10.03 4.45 9.22
N ALA A 158 10.33 3.26 9.72
CA ALA A 158 11.41 2.42 9.20
C ALA A 158 10.83 1.26 8.36
N TYR A 159 11.28 1.14 7.13
CA TYR A 159 11.01 -0.03 6.29
C TYR A 159 12.22 -0.96 6.29
N VAL A 160 11.99 -2.26 6.45
CA VAL A 160 13.07 -3.27 6.47
C VAL A 160 12.73 -4.41 5.50
N GLY A 161 13.61 -4.67 4.54
CA GLY A 161 13.37 -5.69 3.50
C GLY A 161 13.82 -5.27 2.11
N ASP A 162 13.06 -5.64 1.05
CA ASP A 162 13.35 -5.21 -0.33
C ASP A 162 13.00 -3.73 -0.52
N GLY A 163 14.04 -2.88 -0.59
CA GLY A 163 13.88 -1.43 -0.76
C GLY A 163 13.34 -1.00 -2.13
N ARG A 164 13.24 -1.91 -3.11
CA ARG A 164 12.65 -1.66 -4.44
C ARG A 164 11.19 -2.04 -4.52
N ASN A 165 10.64 -2.62 -3.45
CA ASN A 165 9.26 -3.05 -3.39
C ASN A 165 8.30 -1.86 -3.62
N ASN A 166 7.17 -2.11 -4.26
CA ASN A 166 6.15 -1.09 -4.55
C ASN A 166 5.56 -0.42 -3.29
N VAL A 167 5.52 -1.15 -2.17
CA VAL A 167 5.09 -0.58 -0.88
C VAL A 167 6.18 0.34 -0.33
N ALA A 168 7.46 -0.06 -0.36
CA ALA A 168 8.58 0.80 0.03
C ALA A 168 8.61 2.11 -0.78
N ASN A 169 8.42 2.02 -2.11
CA ASN A 169 8.31 3.17 -2.99
C ASN A 169 7.16 4.10 -2.59
N THR A 170 5.99 3.51 -2.32
CA THR A 170 4.79 4.27 -1.93
C THR A 170 4.95 4.93 -0.56
N LEU A 171 5.53 4.24 0.42
CA LEU A 171 5.78 4.77 1.76
C LEU A 171 6.80 5.91 1.73
N MET A 172 7.82 5.84 0.86
CA MET A 172 8.79 6.91 0.66
C MET A 172 8.11 8.20 0.16
N ILE A 173 7.23 8.09 -0.85
CA ILE A 173 6.45 9.21 -1.37
C ILE A 173 5.49 9.75 -0.30
N ALA A 174 4.76 8.87 0.39
CA ALA A 174 3.84 9.26 1.46
C ALA A 174 4.57 10.04 2.57
N SER A 175 5.75 9.56 2.97
CA SER A 175 6.59 10.19 3.99
C SER A 175 7.07 11.57 3.54
N ALA A 176 7.54 11.69 2.30
CA ALA A 176 7.97 12.96 1.72
C ALA A 176 6.83 14.01 1.70
N LEU A 177 5.60 13.59 1.35
CA LEU A 177 4.42 14.44 1.30
C LEU A 177 3.93 14.87 2.70
N LEU A 178 3.97 13.95 3.67
CA LEU A 178 3.34 14.14 4.98
C LEU A 178 4.32 14.53 6.09
N GLY A 179 5.61 14.61 5.77
CA GLY A 179 6.64 15.09 6.70
C GLY A 179 7.12 14.04 7.70
N LEU A 180 7.07 12.74 7.35
CA LEU A 180 7.67 11.69 8.17
C LEU A 180 9.18 11.59 7.88
N HIS A 181 9.94 11.17 8.88
CA HIS A 181 11.29 10.66 8.67
C HIS A 181 11.17 9.22 8.19
N PHE A 182 11.75 8.91 7.04
CA PHE A 182 11.67 7.58 6.44
C PHE A 182 13.07 6.97 6.30
N SER A 183 13.26 5.79 6.86
CA SER A 183 14.49 5.02 6.71
C SER A 183 14.19 3.68 6.07
N ILE A 184 15.09 3.21 5.19
CA ILE A 184 15.05 1.88 4.60
C ILE A 184 16.31 1.13 5.03
N GLY A 185 16.12 -0.01 5.72
CA GLY A 185 17.13 -1.02 5.97
C GLY A 185 17.04 -2.11 4.91
N THR A 186 18.01 -2.18 4.00
CA THR A 186 17.98 -3.08 2.82
C THR A 186 19.39 -3.38 2.32
N PRO A 187 19.65 -4.58 1.75
CA PRO A 187 20.92 -4.86 1.10
C PRO A 187 21.16 -3.89 -0.08
N ARG A 188 22.40 -3.64 -0.41
CA ARG A 188 22.79 -2.68 -1.45
C ARG A 188 22.20 -3.02 -2.82
N GLU A 189 22.09 -4.31 -3.13
CA GLU A 189 21.50 -4.85 -4.35
C GLU A 189 20.00 -4.52 -4.50
N LEU A 190 19.34 -4.21 -3.37
CA LEU A 190 17.92 -3.91 -3.27
C LEU A 190 17.65 -2.45 -2.89
N PHE A 191 18.60 -1.55 -3.08
CA PHE A 191 18.39 -0.12 -2.88
C PHE A 191 17.31 0.40 -3.85
N PRO A 192 16.43 1.29 -3.42
CA PRO A 192 15.48 1.94 -4.30
C PRO A 192 16.20 2.73 -5.40
N GLU A 193 15.48 2.97 -6.49
CA GLU A 193 16.02 3.77 -7.59
C GLU A 193 16.37 5.19 -7.13
N GLN A 194 17.56 5.67 -7.51
CA GLN A 194 18.02 7.02 -7.13
C GLN A 194 17.07 8.11 -7.62
N SER A 195 16.47 7.93 -8.79
CA SER A 195 15.49 8.84 -9.36
C SER A 195 14.28 9.06 -8.46
N LEU A 196 13.79 8.01 -7.79
CA LEU A 196 12.68 8.10 -6.85
C LEU A 196 13.09 8.81 -5.55
N ILE A 197 14.30 8.54 -5.06
CA ILE A 197 14.85 9.23 -3.89
C ILE A 197 14.95 10.74 -4.17
N ASP A 198 15.48 11.10 -5.34
CA ASP A 198 15.62 12.50 -5.76
C ASP A 198 14.27 13.19 -5.93
N GLU A 199 13.26 12.48 -6.48
CA GLU A 199 11.89 12.97 -6.60
C GLU A 199 11.27 13.22 -5.21
N CYS A 200 11.44 12.32 -4.26
CA CYS A 200 10.94 12.49 -2.89
C CYS A 200 11.63 13.64 -2.15
N ASN A 201 12.94 13.83 -2.35
CA ASN A 201 13.65 14.98 -1.82
C ASN A 201 13.16 16.30 -2.44
N ALA A 202 12.84 16.30 -3.73
CA ALA A 202 12.24 17.46 -4.41
C ALA A 202 10.83 17.78 -3.86
N ILE A 203 10.01 16.75 -3.60
CA ILE A 203 8.70 16.90 -2.95
C ILE A 203 8.86 17.54 -1.56
N THR A 204 9.77 17.01 -0.74
CA THR A 204 10.05 17.54 0.61
C THR A 204 10.45 19.03 0.55
N LYS A 205 11.32 19.41 -0.38
CA LYS A 205 11.75 20.79 -0.58
C LYS A 205 10.61 21.67 -1.07
N LYS A 206 9.85 21.20 -2.08
CA LYS A 206 8.73 21.96 -2.68
C LYS A 206 7.66 22.32 -1.66
N TYR A 207 7.29 21.36 -0.80
CA TYR A 207 6.21 21.55 0.17
C TYR A 207 6.70 21.88 1.59
N GLN A 208 8.02 21.99 1.79
CA GLN A 208 8.63 22.28 3.10
C GLN A 208 8.11 21.38 4.23
N THR A 209 7.96 20.08 3.92
CA THR A 209 7.37 19.11 4.84
C THR A 209 8.27 18.79 6.03
N GLY A 210 9.59 18.92 5.87
CA GLY A 210 10.59 18.55 6.88
C GLY A 210 10.90 17.05 6.92
N ALA A 211 10.37 16.26 5.96
CA ALA A 211 10.71 14.85 5.85
C ALA A 211 12.20 14.62 5.58
N THR A 212 12.71 13.49 6.02
CA THR A 212 14.05 13.01 5.66
C THR A 212 13.95 11.59 5.12
N ILE A 213 14.78 11.27 4.12
CA ILE A 213 14.87 9.93 3.55
C ILE A 213 16.28 9.41 3.75
N LYS A 214 16.41 8.23 4.36
CA LYS A 214 17.69 7.60 4.68
C LYS A 214 17.67 6.15 4.21
N ILE A 215 18.65 5.75 3.41
CA ILE A 215 18.82 4.37 2.96
C ILE A 215 20.11 3.82 3.58
N VAL A 216 20.05 2.68 4.24
CA VAL A 216 21.17 2.06 4.94
C VAL A 216 21.15 0.54 4.78
N GLU A 217 22.34 -0.07 4.81
CA GLU A 217 22.49 -1.52 4.73
C GLU A 217 22.19 -2.19 6.08
N ASN A 218 22.45 -1.50 7.20
CA ASN A 218 22.25 -2.07 8.52
C ASN A 218 20.80 -1.88 8.99
N PRO A 219 19.99 -2.96 9.17
CA PRO A 219 18.60 -2.84 9.60
C PRO A 219 18.47 -2.23 11.01
N TYR A 220 19.43 -2.46 11.91
CA TYR A 220 19.42 -1.87 13.26
C TYR A 220 19.62 -0.35 13.22
N GLU A 221 20.39 0.15 12.26
CA GLU A 221 20.54 1.60 12.03
C GLU A 221 19.26 2.21 11.46
N ALA A 222 18.57 1.48 10.58
CA ALA A 222 17.32 1.94 9.98
C ALA A 222 16.22 2.10 11.03
N VAL A 223 16.10 1.17 11.98
CA VAL A 223 15.01 1.16 12.97
C VAL A 223 15.30 1.99 14.22
N ALA A 224 16.51 2.52 14.38
CA ALA A 224 16.86 3.29 15.57
C ALA A 224 15.90 4.48 15.76
N ASP A 225 15.26 4.56 16.95
CA ASP A 225 14.26 5.56 17.33
C ASP A 225 12.99 5.60 16.42
N ALA A 226 12.69 4.50 15.69
CA ALA A 226 11.49 4.43 14.87
C ALA A 226 10.19 4.36 15.72
N ASP A 227 9.16 5.06 15.28
CA ASP A 227 7.81 4.99 15.84
C ASP A 227 7.02 3.83 15.23
N ALA A 228 7.37 3.47 13.99
CA ALA A 228 6.76 2.36 13.26
C ALA A 228 7.82 1.59 12.47
N ILE A 229 7.73 0.25 12.49
CA ILE A 229 8.50 -0.64 11.61
C ILE A 229 7.55 -1.27 10.62
N TYR A 230 7.93 -1.25 9.35
CA TYR A 230 7.21 -1.86 8.24
C TYR A 230 8.09 -2.91 7.55
N THR A 231 7.51 -4.02 7.18
CA THR A 231 8.13 -4.97 6.25
C THR A 231 7.09 -5.51 5.26
N ASP A 232 7.55 -6.11 4.18
CA ASP A 232 6.73 -6.80 3.20
C ASP A 232 7.41 -8.11 2.79
N VAL A 233 6.70 -8.97 2.08
CA VAL A 233 7.23 -10.26 1.61
C VAL A 233 8.57 -10.08 0.89
N TRP A 234 9.52 -10.99 1.14
CA TRP A 234 10.82 -10.94 0.48
C TRP A 234 10.77 -11.31 -1.01
N VAL A 235 9.75 -12.09 -1.37
CA VAL A 235 9.53 -12.55 -2.75
C VAL A 235 8.16 -12.05 -3.20
N SER A 236 8.15 -11.15 -4.16
CA SER A 236 6.93 -10.64 -4.76
C SER A 236 6.27 -11.68 -5.66
N MET A 237 4.95 -11.59 -5.84
CA MET A 237 4.22 -12.47 -6.77
C MET A 237 4.78 -12.33 -8.19
N GLY A 238 5.14 -13.47 -8.79
CA GLY A 238 5.77 -13.55 -10.12
C GLY A 238 7.30 -13.61 -10.06
N GLU A 239 7.90 -13.67 -8.86
CA GLU A 239 9.33 -13.86 -8.62
C GLU A 239 9.62 -15.14 -7.81
N GLU A 240 8.72 -16.13 -7.88
CA GLU A 240 8.81 -17.37 -7.10
C GLU A 240 10.08 -18.19 -7.42
N ASP A 241 10.68 -17.98 -8.58
CA ASP A 241 11.98 -18.54 -8.97
C ASP A 241 13.18 -17.93 -8.23
N LYS A 242 12.99 -16.81 -7.53
CA LYS A 242 14.05 -16.09 -6.80
C LYS A 242 14.07 -16.35 -5.29
N PHE A 243 13.30 -17.31 -4.77
CA PHE A 243 13.20 -17.56 -3.33
C PHE A 243 14.57 -17.74 -2.66
N GLU A 244 15.44 -18.58 -3.18
CA GLU A 244 16.76 -18.84 -2.61
C GLU A 244 17.64 -17.57 -2.57
N GLU A 245 17.68 -16.83 -3.67
CA GLU A 245 18.43 -15.56 -3.76
C GLU A 245 17.92 -14.56 -2.72
N ARG A 246 16.60 -14.36 -2.65
CA ARG A 246 15.97 -13.41 -1.74
C ARG A 246 16.16 -13.78 -0.27
N ILE A 247 16.03 -15.06 0.07
CA ILE A 247 16.30 -15.54 1.43
C ILE A 247 17.74 -15.26 1.83
N ASN A 248 18.70 -15.54 0.95
CA ASN A 248 20.12 -15.30 1.24
C ASN A 248 20.43 -13.81 1.46
N LEU A 249 19.80 -12.92 0.70
CA LEU A 249 19.98 -11.47 0.84
C LEU A 249 19.24 -10.91 2.07
N LEU A 250 18.05 -11.42 2.38
CA LEU A 250 17.14 -10.74 3.31
C LEU A 250 17.00 -11.41 4.68
N LYS A 251 17.55 -12.60 4.90
CA LYS A 251 17.42 -13.31 6.19
C LYS A 251 17.89 -12.51 7.41
N SER A 252 18.87 -11.61 7.25
CA SER A 252 19.34 -10.71 8.31
C SER A 252 18.45 -9.48 8.50
N TYR A 253 17.44 -9.32 7.66
CA TYR A 253 16.46 -8.22 7.70
C TYR A 253 15.09 -8.65 8.22
N GLN A 254 14.99 -9.84 8.81
CA GLN A 254 13.75 -10.30 9.44
C GLN A 254 13.38 -9.38 10.60
N VAL A 255 12.13 -8.95 10.62
CA VAL A 255 11.58 -8.21 11.77
C VAL A 255 11.25 -9.20 12.88
N ASN A 256 12.14 -9.28 13.84
CA ASN A 256 12.03 -10.12 15.03
C ASN A 256 12.04 -9.25 16.30
N ARG A 257 11.96 -9.90 17.46
CA ARG A 257 11.96 -9.21 18.75
C ARG A 257 13.18 -8.32 18.98
N GLU A 258 14.37 -8.77 18.57
CA GLU A 258 15.61 -8.02 18.74
C GLU A 258 15.58 -6.71 17.91
N LEU A 259 15.12 -6.80 16.66
CA LEU A 259 14.99 -5.63 15.79
C LEU A 259 13.92 -4.65 16.34
N MET A 260 12.80 -5.14 16.85
CA MET A 260 11.79 -4.30 17.52
C MET A 260 12.38 -3.60 18.76
N GLN A 261 13.19 -4.28 19.55
CA GLN A 261 13.86 -3.69 20.74
C GLN A 261 14.91 -2.65 20.36
N ALA A 262 15.54 -2.77 19.21
CA ALA A 262 16.54 -1.84 18.71
C ALA A 262 16.00 -0.42 18.45
N THR A 263 14.70 -0.24 18.35
CA THR A 263 14.06 1.07 18.29
C THR A 263 14.22 1.86 19.58
N ARG A 264 14.49 1.21 20.71
CA ARG A 264 14.54 1.78 22.07
C ARG A 264 13.22 2.43 22.53
N LYS A 265 12.14 2.26 21.78
CA LYS A 265 10.79 2.73 22.08
C LYS A 265 9.87 1.53 22.37
N LYS A 266 9.18 1.56 23.52
CA LYS A 266 8.25 0.47 23.91
C LYS A 266 6.97 0.45 23.06
N ASN A 267 6.60 1.58 22.49
CA ASN A 267 5.34 1.76 21.76
C ASN A 267 5.55 1.76 20.24
N THR A 268 6.71 1.33 19.75
CA THR A 268 6.91 1.16 18.30
C THR A 268 5.90 0.16 17.76
N ILE A 269 5.12 0.56 16.77
CA ILE A 269 4.15 -0.32 16.12
C ILE A 269 4.79 -1.11 14.98
N PHE A 270 4.24 -2.31 14.72
CA PHE A 270 4.62 -3.16 13.58
C PHE A 270 3.51 -3.14 12.53
N LEU A 271 3.90 -2.97 11.26
CA LEU A 271 3.05 -2.85 10.08
C LEU A 271 3.46 -3.85 8.99
N HIS A 272 2.48 -4.39 8.27
CA HIS A 272 2.66 -5.25 7.11
C HIS A 272 1.40 -5.24 6.23
N CYS A 273 1.55 -5.12 4.92
CA CYS A 273 0.39 -5.05 3.99
C CYS A 273 -0.39 -6.37 3.86
N LEU A 274 0.17 -7.49 4.35
CA LEU A 274 -0.37 -8.84 4.22
C LEU A 274 -0.52 -9.34 2.76
N PRO A 275 -0.35 -10.65 2.50
CA PRO A 275 -0.08 -11.74 3.46
C PRO A 275 1.35 -11.69 3.99
N ALA A 276 1.62 -12.30 5.14
CA ALA A 276 2.94 -12.42 5.75
C ALA A 276 3.35 -13.88 5.92
N PHE A 277 4.63 -14.17 5.71
CA PHE A 277 5.21 -15.49 5.95
C PHE A 277 5.85 -15.53 7.35
N HIS A 278 5.01 -15.50 8.38
CA HIS A 278 5.42 -15.46 9.78
C HIS A 278 5.40 -16.82 10.46
N ASP A 279 4.80 -17.85 9.83
CA ASP A 279 4.72 -19.21 10.37
C ASP A 279 4.66 -20.29 9.26
N LYS A 280 4.68 -21.54 9.69
CA LYS A 280 4.61 -22.74 8.82
C LYS A 280 3.20 -23.33 8.63
N LYS A 281 2.13 -22.62 9.00
CA LYS A 281 0.76 -23.15 8.89
C LYS A 281 0.22 -23.12 7.46
N THR A 282 0.80 -22.30 6.59
CA THR A 282 0.44 -22.24 5.16
C THR A 282 1.19 -23.30 4.35
N LYS A 283 0.69 -23.60 3.13
CA LYS A 283 1.38 -24.53 2.21
C LYS A 283 2.79 -24.01 1.90
N ILE A 284 2.92 -22.74 1.52
CA ILE A 284 4.21 -22.11 1.19
C ILE A 284 5.12 -22.08 2.42
N GLY A 285 4.60 -21.75 3.60
CA GLY A 285 5.39 -21.76 4.84
C GLY A 285 5.99 -23.13 5.17
N LYS A 286 5.27 -24.24 4.88
CA LYS A 286 5.80 -25.61 5.01
C LYS A 286 6.90 -25.90 4.00
N GLU A 287 6.70 -25.51 2.74
CA GLU A 287 7.70 -25.66 1.67
C GLU A 287 9.00 -24.90 2.01
N ILE A 288 8.88 -23.68 2.55
CA ILE A 288 10.01 -22.85 3.00
C ILE A 288 10.76 -23.52 4.15
N LEU A 289 10.05 -24.08 5.13
CA LEU A 289 10.67 -24.83 6.23
C LEU A 289 11.41 -26.07 5.72
N GLU A 290 10.80 -26.85 4.83
CA GLU A 290 11.38 -28.08 4.28
C GLU A 290 12.62 -27.80 3.41
N GLN A 291 12.59 -26.74 2.60
CA GLN A 291 13.66 -26.43 1.65
C GLN A 291 14.78 -25.57 2.25
N TYR A 292 14.46 -24.64 3.14
CA TYR A 292 15.40 -23.63 3.64
C TYR A 292 15.60 -23.66 5.15
N GLY A 293 14.85 -24.49 5.88
CA GLY A 293 14.96 -24.60 7.35
C GLY A 293 14.47 -23.37 8.10
N LEU A 294 13.64 -22.52 7.48
CA LEU A 294 13.12 -21.29 8.07
C LEU A 294 11.67 -21.47 8.55
N ASP A 295 11.44 -21.22 9.84
CA ASP A 295 10.08 -21.23 10.43
C ASP A 295 9.25 -19.98 10.05
N ALA A 296 9.90 -18.89 9.68
CA ALA A 296 9.32 -17.61 9.28
C ALA A 296 10.29 -16.86 8.34
N MET A 297 9.78 -15.98 7.49
CA MET A 297 10.60 -15.15 6.57
C MET A 297 10.74 -13.72 7.10
N GLU A 298 10.00 -12.77 6.53
CA GLU A 298 10.16 -11.34 6.77
C GLU A 298 9.81 -10.86 8.18
N VAL A 299 8.99 -11.63 8.89
CA VAL A 299 8.60 -11.33 10.28
C VAL A 299 8.44 -12.61 11.09
N SER A 300 8.86 -12.60 12.36
CA SER A 300 8.63 -13.71 13.28
C SER A 300 7.17 -13.75 13.78
N ASP A 301 6.66 -14.96 14.09
CA ASP A 301 5.30 -15.15 14.63
C ASP A 301 5.08 -14.37 15.94
N GLU A 302 6.13 -14.29 16.79
CA GLU A 302 6.12 -13.51 18.03
C GLU A 302 5.84 -12.03 17.79
N VAL A 303 6.46 -11.41 16.78
CA VAL A 303 6.23 -9.99 16.43
C VAL A 303 4.88 -9.83 15.76
N PHE A 304 4.53 -10.72 14.84
CA PHE A 304 3.29 -10.67 14.07
C PHE A 304 2.04 -10.65 14.96
N TYR A 305 2.02 -11.40 16.05
CA TYR A 305 0.93 -11.45 17.03
C TYR A 305 1.21 -10.66 18.31
N SER A 306 2.25 -9.84 18.34
CA SER A 306 2.54 -9.02 19.51
C SER A 306 1.49 -7.92 19.72
N PRO A 307 1.37 -7.36 20.94
CA PRO A 307 0.51 -6.20 21.19
C PRO A 307 0.89 -4.94 20.38
N ASN A 308 2.12 -4.88 19.87
CA ASN A 308 2.60 -3.79 19.03
C ASN A 308 2.25 -3.98 17.54
N SER A 309 1.78 -5.15 17.15
CA SER A 309 1.35 -5.41 15.77
C SER A 309 -0.03 -4.82 15.52
N VAL A 310 -0.12 -3.96 14.51
CA VAL A 310 -1.37 -3.31 14.11
C VAL A 310 -1.80 -3.70 12.69
N VAL A 311 -1.30 -4.84 12.20
CA VAL A 311 -1.51 -5.30 10.81
C VAL A 311 -2.98 -5.53 10.46
N PHE A 312 -3.81 -5.90 11.42
CA PHE A 312 -5.24 -6.12 11.19
C PHE A 312 -6.02 -4.80 11.15
N ASP A 313 -5.69 -3.83 12.02
CA ASP A 313 -6.25 -2.48 11.97
C ASP A 313 -5.84 -1.78 10.66
N GLN A 314 -4.58 -1.99 10.23
CA GLN A 314 -4.06 -1.53 8.95
C GLN A 314 -4.84 -2.13 7.76
N ALA A 315 -5.14 -3.42 7.81
CA ALA A 315 -5.93 -4.09 6.77
C ALA A 315 -7.39 -3.57 6.76
N GLU A 316 -7.99 -3.31 7.91
CA GLU A 316 -9.32 -2.71 8.03
C GLU A 316 -9.34 -1.30 7.47
N ASN A 317 -8.34 -0.47 7.79
CA ASN A 317 -8.23 0.91 7.31
C ASN A 317 -8.20 1.03 5.78
N ARG A 318 -7.86 -0.05 5.06
CA ARG A 318 -7.98 -0.10 3.61
C ARG A 318 -9.39 0.15 3.10
N VAL A 319 -10.41 -0.32 3.82
CA VAL A 319 -11.80 -0.08 3.43
C VAL A 319 -12.10 1.40 3.44
N TYR A 320 -11.79 2.08 4.52
CA TYR A 320 -12.13 3.50 4.71
C TYR A 320 -11.31 4.45 3.84
N THR A 321 -10.03 4.14 3.62
CA THR A 321 -9.19 4.98 2.74
C THR A 321 -9.55 4.83 1.27
N ILE A 322 -9.91 3.62 0.83
CA ILE A 322 -10.44 3.38 -0.52
C ILE A 322 -11.81 4.04 -0.68
N GLU A 323 -12.69 3.92 0.32
CA GLU A 323 -13.99 4.59 0.34
C GLU A 323 -13.83 6.13 0.19
N ALA A 324 -12.89 6.73 0.95
CA ALA A 324 -12.60 8.15 0.85
C ALA A 324 -12.07 8.58 -0.52
N VAL A 325 -11.21 7.77 -1.14
CA VAL A 325 -10.71 8.04 -2.50
C VAL A 325 -11.86 8.00 -3.50
N MET A 326 -12.72 6.98 -3.44
CA MET A 326 -13.89 6.88 -4.31
C MET A 326 -14.86 8.06 -4.08
N ASP A 327 -15.19 8.37 -2.82
CA ASP A 327 -16.12 9.45 -2.47
C ASP A 327 -15.66 10.83 -2.97
N LEU A 328 -14.36 11.11 -2.87
CA LEU A 328 -13.80 12.40 -3.27
C LEU A 328 -13.56 12.54 -4.78
N THR A 329 -13.44 11.44 -5.51
CA THR A 329 -13.08 11.47 -6.94
C THR A 329 -14.25 11.21 -7.89
N LEU A 330 -15.35 10.62 -7.42
CA LEU A 330 -16.61 10.42 -8.18
C LEU A 330 -17.54 11.63 -8.07
#